data_559d8f40a0619e18bdccfe3f225c4c64
#
_entry.id   559d8f40a0619e18bdccfe3f225c4c64
#
_cell.length_a   1.000
_cell.length_b   1.000
_cell.length_c   1.000
_cell.angle_alpha   90.00
_cell.angle_beta   90.00
_cell.angle_gamma   90.00
#
_symmetry.space_group_name_H-M   'P 1'
#
loop_
_entity.id
_entity.type
_entity.pdbx_description
1 polymer ?
#
loop_
_entity_poly.entity_id
_entity_poly.type
_entity_poly.pdbx_seq_one_letter_code
_entity_poly.pdbx_strand_id
1 'polypeptide(L)'
;MNTSHPANLPRRLLLGAALSAVVVAIAACGGGNDDNGATAAARNVLYVVSNHPTPGQNSILGYTRAADGSLTPLPGSPFLTGGKGHNNPTAGLLGPNDLDQPMVASKDKKRLYAVNAGSNTIAVFNVATDGTLAAVPGSPFPSEGRNPVSVEIAGNRLYVVNKNEDADQLPNAELPNYTGFTIESDGRLTPIANSTIPVVKNGSPTQVLASRDDKLIFGADFFAPAVQPGIGSLRSFRVNADGTLAQAPGSPLALPAGPVPPPPLPLGLYLHPTQNILYAGFVTRNQLGVYTYDAVSGALTFVRAVANSGKEICWVRTNASGARLYTVNNIDASVSFYDNTNPLQPAERQKLTLKELGPMFLNDRGADSFLQVTSTPFQPALDPSEKFIYVISQRADATHPAVTEGNKLHILSIAADGTVSQPGAPLNLPVPPSARPMGLVVF
;
A
#
# COMPACT_ATOMS: atom_id res chain seq x y z
N MET A 1 -16.57 29.10 75.39
CA MET A 1 -15.68 29.02 76.51
C MET A 1 -14.28 28.74 76.05
N ASN A 2 -13.48 29.72 76.10
CA ASN A 2 -12.04 29.82 76.47
C ASN A 2 -11.08 29.02 75.66
N THR A 3 -10.33 29.71 74.81
CA THR A 3 -9.01 30.36 75.05
C THR A 3 -7.89 29.34 74.95
N SER A 4 -6.78 29.48 74.33
CA SER A 4 -5.92 30.63 74.04
C SER A 4 -4.74 30.20 73.11
N HIS A 5 -4.27 31.10 72.31
CA HIS A 5 -2.91 31.22 71.73
C HIS A 5 -1.91 31.63 72.85
N PRO A 6 -0.56 31.80 72.65
CA PRO A 6 0.31 31.75 71.44
C PRO A 6 1.75 31.21 71.76
N ALA A 7 2.64 31.21 70.80
CA ALA A 7 3.94 31.90 70.83
C ALA A 7 5.01 31.34 69.87
N ASN A 8 5.40 32.12 68.91
CA ASN A 8 6.70 32.79 68.64
C ASN A 8 7.94 31.97 68.20
N LEU A 9 8.39 32.43 67.09
CA LEU A 9 9.67 32.31 66.35
C LEU A 9 10.94 32.50 67.16
N PRO A 10 12.16 32.15 66.65
CA PRO A 10 12.80 33.07 65.72
C PRO A 10 13.64 32.48 64.58
N ARG A 11 13.85 33.35 63.62
CA ARG A 11 14.75 33.31 62.47
C ARG A 11 16.20 32.99 62.83
N ARG A 12 16.89 32.26 61.91
CA ARG A 12 18.31 32.50 61.56
C ARG A 12 18.54 32.37 60.11
N LEU A 13 19.02 33.47 59.54
CA LEU A 13 19.68 33.58 58.20
C LEU A 13 21.02 32.84 58.23
N LEU A 14 21.38 32.18 57.15
CA LEU A 14 22.79 32.01 56.77
C LEU A 14 22.89 32.11 55.26
N LEU A 15 23.65 33.13 54.83
CA LEU A 15 24.19 33.34 53.49
C LEU A 15 25.18 32.23 53.13
N GLY A 16 25.21 31.81 51.89
CA GLY A 16 26.25 30.94 51.37
C GLY A 16 26.36 31.03 49.86
N ALA A 17 27.37 31.72 49.43
CA ALA A 17 27.91 32.13 48.16
C ALA A 17 27.65 31.24 46.90
N ALA A 18 27.34 31.93 45.83
CA ALA A 18 27.41 31.44 44.43
C ALA A 18 28.88 31.28 44.00
N LEU A 19 29.22 30.12 43.43
CA LEU A 19 30.43 29.93 42.65
C LEU A 19 30.03 29.70 41.20
N SER A 20 30.25 30.72 40.38
CA SER A 20 30.13 30.63 38.92
C SER A 20 31.43 29.98 38.38
N ALA A 21 31.30 28.79 37.78
CA ALA A 21 32.36 28.18 36.98
C ALA A 21 32.15 28.58 35.52
N VAL A 22 33.03 29.46 35.01
CA VAL A 22 33.19 29.76 33.60
C VAL A 22 34.02 28.65 33.00
N VAL A 23 33.44 27.86 32.08
CA VAL A 23 34.20 26.94 31.21
C VAL A 23 34.52 27.65 29.93
N VAL A 24 35.81 27.96 29.73
CA VAL A 24 36.36 28.46 28.48
C VAL A 24 36.50 27.26 27.55
N ALA A 25 35.74 27.24 26.42
CA ALA A 25 35.93 26.30 25.35
C ALA A 25 37.08 26.74 24.45
N ILE A 26 38.14 25.99 24.43
CA ILE A 26 39.25 26.12 23.48
C ILE A 26 38.82 25.42 22.19
N ALA A 27 38.68 26.18 21.10
CA ALA A 27 38.50 25.63 19.77
C ALA A 27 39.84 25.06 19.28
N ALA A 28 39.90 23.75 19.13
CA ALA A 28 40.98 23.08 18.39
C ALA A 28 40.41 22.71 17.00
N CYS A 29 40.97 23.35 15.95
CA CYS A 29 40.80 22.91 14.58
C CYS A 29 41.56 21.59 14.40
N GLY A 30 40.86 20.52 14.15
CA GLY A 30 41.39 19.24 13.71
C GLY A 30 40.40 18.63 12.70
N GLY A 31 40.76 18.65 11.42
CA GLY A 31 40.01 17.98 10.37
C GLY A 31 40.03 16.47 10.59
N GLY A 32 38.88 15.88 10.71
CA GLY A 32 38.62 14.46 10.67
C GLY A 32 37.27 14.28 10.01
N ASN A 33 37.25 13.68 8.83
CA ASN A 33 36.03 13.17 8.20
C ASN A 33 35.53 12.00 9.05
N ASP A 34 34.69 12.28 10.01
CA ASP A 34 33.85 11.26 10.63
C ASP A 34 32.47 11.33 9.96
N ASP A 35 32.30 10.50 8.93
CA ASP A 35 30.99 10.06 8.46
C ASP A 35 30.30 9.27 9.62
N ASN A 36 29.89 10.00 10.65
CA ASN A 36 28.91 9.52 11.60
C ASN A 36 27.58 9.42 10.83
N GLY A 37 27.29 8.21 10.34
CA GLY A 37 25.97 7.83 9.87
C GLY A 37 24.94 8.09 10.99
N ALA A 38 24.49 9.33 11.11
CA ALA A 38 23.31 9.65 11.88
C ALA A 38 22.18 8.78 11.30
N THR A 39 21.81 7.74 12.02
CA THR A 39 20.59 6.98 11.76
C THR A 39 19.47 8.02 11.70
N ALA A 40 18.97 8.26 10.48
CA ALA A 40 17.86 9.18 10.27
C ALA A 40 16.75 8.77 11.27
N ALA A 41 16.32 9.71 12.11
CA ALA A 41 15.28 9.47 13.08
C ALA A 41 14.11 8.80 12.36
N ALA A 42 13.60 7.71 12.91
CA ALA A 42 12.51 6.96 12.32
C ALA A 42 11.34 7.92 12.06
N ARG A 43 11.01 8.15 10.80
CA ARG A 43 9.86 8.97 10.42
C ARG A 43 8.61 8.19 10.78
N ASN A 44 7.94 8.58 11.83
CA ASN A 44 6.67 7.97 12.22
C ASN A 44 5.53 8.59 11.39
N VAL A 45 5.45 8.25 10.12
CA VAL A 45 4.46 8.82 9.21
C VAL A 45 3.71 7.75 8.45
N LEU A 46 2.50 8.11 8.02
CA LEU A 46 1.63 7.30 7.20
C LEU A 46 1.08 8.16 6.06
N TYR A 47 1.07 7.60 4.85
CA TYR A 47 0.55 8.25 3.66
C TYR A 47 -0.55 7.41 3.01
N VAL A 48 -1.58 8.11 2.49
CA VAL A 48 -2.71 7.52 1.74
C VAL A 48 -2.91 8.30 0.46
N VAL A 49 -3.06 7.63 -0.68
CA VAL A 49 -3.50 8.28 -1.92
C VAL A 49 -5.00 8.53 -1.85
N SER A 50 -5.43 9.76 -2.04
CA SER A 50 -6.85 10.13 -2.02
C SER A 50 -7.63 9.54 -3.20
N ASN A 51 -6.95 9.30 -4.31
CA ASN A 51 -7.55 8.90 -5.59
C ASN A 51 -8.73 9.80 -6.00
N HIS A 52 -8.56 11.11 -5.80
CA HIS A 52 -9.60 12.10 -6.06
C HIS A 52 -9.87 12.24 -7.57
N PRO A 53 -11.14 12.06 -8.05
CA PRO A 53 -11.43 11.98 -9.48
C PRO A 53 -11.45 13.34 -10.20
N THR A 54 -11.39 14.46 -9.49
CA THR A 54 -11.37 15.80 -10.10
C THR A 54 -9.95 16.14 -10.59
N PRO A 55 -9.79 16.70 -11.81
CA PRO A 55 -8.49 17.12 -12.33
C PRO A 55 -7.73 18.05 -11.36
N GLY A 56 -6.45 17.76 -11.13
CA GLY A 56 -5.57 18.52 -10.24
C GLY A 56 -5.82 18.31 -8.74
N GLN A 57 -6.82 17.53 -8.34
CA GLN A 57 -7.20 17.35 -6.93
C GLN A 57 -6.73 16.01 -6.33
N ASN A 58 -6.15 15.10 -7.12
CA ASN A 58 -5.55 13.93 -6.52
C ASN A 58 -4.40 14.33 -5.59
N SER A 59 -4.30 13.66 -4.45
CA SER A 59 -3.42 14.09 -3.37
C SER A 59 -2.94 12.92 -2.50
N ILE A 60 -1.89 13.18 -1.75
CA ILE A 60 -1.41 12.31 -0.68
C ILE A 60 -1.86 12.90 0.66
N LEU A 61 -2.69 12.16 1.38
CA LEU A 61 -3.01 12.45 2.77
C LEU A 61 -1.83 11.97 3.62
N GLY A 62 -1.20 12.86 4.35
CA GLY A 62 -0.07 12.56 5.23
C GLY A 62 -0.47 12.70 6.69
N TYR A 63 0.01 11.76 7.52
CA TYR A 63 -0.26 11.72 8.96
C TYR A 63 1.02 11.45 9.74
N THR A 64 1.19 12.11 10.88
CA THR A 64 2.11 11.68 11.93
C THR A 64 1.46 10.54 12.70
N ARG A 65 2.23 9.51 13.01
CA ARG A 65 1.80 8.33 13.74
C ARG A 65 2.36 8.34 15.16
N ALA A 66 1.50 8.32 16.17
CA ALA A 66 1.89 8.23 17.56
C ALA A 66 2.24 6.79 17.97
N ALA A 67 2.84 6.63 19.14
CA ALA A 67 3.26 5.31 19.67
C ALA A 67 2.08 4.37 19.98
N ASP A 68 0.88 4.90 20.19
CA ASP A 68 -0.37 4.16 20.37
C ASP A 68 -1.09 3.84 19.04
N GLY A 69 -0.46 4.17 17.90
CA GLY A 69 -0.99 3.98 16.57
C GLY A 69 -1.93 5.08 16.08
N SER A 70 -2.30 6.04 16.92
CA SER A 70 -3.16 7.16 16.54
C SER A 70 -2.49 8.06 15.50
N LEU A 71 -3.31 8.76 14.72
CA LEU A 71 -2.89 9.52 13.56
C LEU A 71 -3.30 10.98 13.70
N THR A 72 -2.36 11.90 13.39
CA THR A 72 -2.60 13.34 13.31
C THR A 72 -2.17 13.84 11.93
N PRO A 73 -2.98 14.64 11.22
CA PRO A 73 -2.59 15.16 9.91
C PRO A 73 -1.25 15.91 9.96
N LEU A 74 -0.39 15.66 8.96
CA LEU A 74 0.85 16.41 8.79
C LEU A 74 0.56 17.86 8.39
N PRO A 75 1.40 18.81 8.80
CA PRO A 75 1.34 20.17 8.27
C PRO A 75 1.41 20.16 6.74
N GLY A 76 0.52 20.92 6.08
CA GLY A 76 0.45 20.98 4.63
C GLY A 76 -0.27 19.81 3.94
N SER A 77 -0.70 18.79 4.68
CA SER A 77 -1.58 17.73 4.13
C SER A 77 -2.98 18.29 3.84
N PRO A 78 -3.63 17.93 2.71
CA PRO A 78 -3.18 17.00 1.68
C PRO A 78 -2.15 17.60 0.69
N PHE A 79 -1.19 16.77 0.25
CA PHE A 79 -0.18 17.17 -0.74
C PHE A 79 -0.68 16.84 -2.15
N LEU A 80 -0.91 17.84 -2.99
CA LEU A 80 -1.44 17.66 -4.34
C LEU A 80 -0.43 16.93 -5.24
N THR A 81 -0.91 15.94 -5.99
CA THR A 81 -0.10 15.17 -6.94
C THR A 81 0.01 15.83 -8.32
N GLY A 82 -0.75 16.89 -8.56
CA GLY A 82 -0.85 17.56 -9.86
C GLY A 82 -1.66 16.81 -10.91
N GLY A 83 -2.28 15.68 -10.55
CA GLY A 83 -3.06 14.84 -11.47
C GLY A 83 -4.49 14.58 -11.01
N LYS A 84 -5.11 13.61 -11.65
CA LYS A 84 -6.48 13.14 -11.41
C LYS A 84 -6.41 11.67 -10.97
N GLY A 85 -7.09 11.32 -9.89
CA GLY A 85 -7.40 9.95 -9.54
C GLY A 85 -8.46 9.37 -10.46
N HIS A 86 -8.78 8.11 -10.26
CA HIS A 86 -9.80 7.42 -11.03
C HIS A 86 -10.97 7.01 -10.13
N ASN A 87 -12.19 7.17 -10.62
CA ASN A 87 -13.39 6.62 -10.02
C ASN A 87 -14.38 6.25 -11.11
N ASN A 88 -14.70 4.97 -11.20
CA ASN A 88 -15.78 4.51 -12.06
C ASN A 88 -16.94 4.01 -11.17
N PRO A 89 -17.95 4.85 -10.90
CA PRO A 89 -19.07 4.49 -10.03
C PRO A 89 -19.92 3.37 -10.63
N THR A 90 -19.88 3.14 -11.95
CA THR A 90 -20.67 2.11 -12.64
C THR A 90 -19.99 0.75 -12.67
N ALA A 91 -18.68 0.68 -12.49
CA ALA A 91 -17.93 -0.58 -12.49
C ALA A 91 -18.02 -1.36 -11.16
N GLY A 92 -18.64 -0.78 -10.14
CA GLY A 92 -18.70 -1.37 -8.82
C GLY A 92 -17.32 -1.45 -8.15
N LEU A 93 -17.06 -2.57 -7.46
CA LEU A 93 -15.79 -2.79 -6.77
C LEU A 93 -14.69 -3.38 -7.65
N LEU A 94 -15.04 -3.96 -8.78
CA LEU A 94 -14.10 -4.56 -9.71
C LEU A 94 -13.74 -3.60 -10.84
N GLY A 95 -12.61 -3.84 -11.46
CA GLY A 95 -12.16 -3.10 -12.62
C GLY A 95 -11.19 -1.97 -12.28
N PRO A 96 -11.33 -0.76 -12.87
CA PRO A 96 -10.31 0.27 -12.79
C PRO A 96 -10.05 0.82 -11.38
N ASN A 97 -10.94 0.54 -10.42
CA ASN A 97 -10.72 0.93 -9.02
C ASN A 97 -9.79 -0.02 -8.24
N ASP A 98 -9.41 -1.16 -8.83
CA ASP A 98 -8.46 -2.09 -8.22
C ASP A 98 -7.02 -1.66 -8.53
N LEU A 99 -6.52 -0.75 -7.72
CA LEU A 99 -5.14 -0.26 -7.77
C LEU A 99 -4.33 -1.01 -6.71
N ASP A 100 -3.62 -2.08 -7.09
CA ASP A 100 -3.02 -3.00 -6.11
C ASP A 100 -1.85 -2.40 -5.33
N GLN A 101 -1.05 -1.55 -5.94
CA GLN A 101 0.05 -0.84 -5.27
C GLN A 101 0.25 0.53 -5.92
N PRO A 102 -0.70 1.47 -5.76
CA PRO A 102 -0.64 2.77 -6.45
C PRO A 102 0.39 3.73 -5.87
N MET A 103 1.06 3.36 -4.78
CA MET A 103 2.07 4.17 -4.12
C MET A 103 3.16 3.32 -3.52
N VAL A 104 4.42 3.75 -3.70
CA VAL A 104 5.61 3.11 -3.12
C VAL A 104 6.58 4.16 -2.62
N ALA A 105 7.32 3.85 -1.55
CA ALA A 105 8.43 4.67 -1.07
C ALA A 105 9.78 4.04 -1.47
N SER A 106 10.79 4.89 -1.70
CA SER A 106 12.16 4.41 -1.83
C SER A 106 12.66 3.71 -0.55
N LYS A 107 13.59 2.77 -0.69
CA LYS A 107 14.14 2.01 0.45
C LYS A 107 14.77 2.92 1.52
N ASP A 108 15.34 4.05 1.11
CA ASP A 108 15.91 5.09 2.01
C ASP A 108 14.84 6.04 2.58
N LYS A 109 13.57 5.85 2.20
CA LYS A 109 12.42 6.66 2.63
C LYS A 109 12.51 8.15 2.26
N LYS A 110 13.34 8.52 1.30
CA LYS A 110 13.50 9.92 0.86
C LYS A 110 12.62 10.31 -0.31
N ARG A 111 12.01 9.34 -0.98
CA ARG A 111 11.13 9.54 -2.14
C ARG A 111 9.82 8.79 -1.96
N LEU A 112 8.76 9.36 -2.51
CA LEU A 112 7.45 8.73 -2.61
C LEU A 112 6.97 8.86 -4.06
N TYR A 113 6.48 7.75 -4.62
CA TYR A 113 5.94 7.66 -5.97
C TYR A 113 4.47 7.25 -5.89
N ALA A 114 3.61 7.97 -6.57
CA ALA A 114 2.18 7.70 -6.55
C ALA A 114 1.56 7.87 -7.94
N VAL A 115 0.66 6.97 -8.33
CA VAL A 115 -0.03 7.06 -9.61
C VAL A 115 -1.18 8.06 -9.57
N ASN A 116 -1.40 8.74 -10.68
CA ASN A 116 -2.60 9.48 -11.02
C ASN A 116 -3.34 8.71 -12.10
N ALA A 117 -4.15 7.73 -11.68
CA ALA A 117 -4.73 6.75 -12.58
C ALA A 117 -5.63 7.36 -13.66
N GLY A 118 -6.34 8.44 -13.35
CA GLY A 118 -7.23 9.13 -14.30
C GLY A 118 -6.55 10.15 -15.21
N SER A 119 -5.28 10.52 -14.95
CA SER A 119 -4.50 11.44 -15.80
C SER A 119 -3.24 10.81 -16.39
N ASN A 120 -3.04 9.50 -16.24
CA ASN A 120 -1.96 8.74 -16.84
C ASN A 120 -0.56 9.26 -16.46
N THR A 121 -0.39 9.63 -15.20
CA THR A 121 0.88 10.18 -14.73
C THR A 121 1.30 9.56 -13.38
N ILE A 122 2.58 9.77 -13.04
CA ILE A 122 3.19 9.35 -11.79
C ILE A 122 3.68 10.60 -11.07
N ALA A 123 3.15 10.88 -9.90
CA ALA A 123 3.65 11.94 -9.03
C ALA A 123 4.87 11.44 -8.24
N VAL A 124 5.89 12.28 -8.13
CA VAL A 124 7.10 11.99 -7.38
C VAL A 124 7.34 13.11 -6.38
N PHE A 125 7.57 12.72 -5.13
CA PHE A 125 7.83 13.65 -4.04
C PHE A 125 9.15 13.35 -3.34
N ASN A 126 9.83 14.41 -2.92
CA ASN A 126 10.82 14.35 -1.85
C ASN A 126 10.10 14.27 -0.50
N VAL A 127 10.56 13.40 0.38
CA VAL A 127 10.05 13.26 1.74
C VAL A 127 11.03 13.94 2.70
N ALA A 128 10.61 15.02 3.32
CA ALA A 128 11.40 15.73 4.32
C ALA A 128 11.56 14.93 5.63
N THR A 129 12.45 15.35 6.51
CA THR A 129 12.70 14.67 7.80
C THR A 129 11.48 14.67 8.73
N ASP A 130 10.63 15.69 8.62
CA ASP A 130 9.36 15.80 9.36
C ASP A 130 8.20 15.05 8.68
N GLY A 131 8.44 14.44 7.51
CA GLY A 131 7.43 13.71 6.73
C GLY A 131 6.65 14.58 5.76
N THR A 132 6.86 15.90 5.69
CA THR A 132 6.22 16.74 4.68
C THR A 132 6.71 16.37 3.28
N LEU A 133 5.84 16.55 2.28
CA LEU A 133 6.12 16.20 0.89
C LEU A 133 6.34 17.44 0.03
N ALA A 134 7.38 17.41 -0.80
CA ALA A 134 7.63 18.41 -1.82
C ALA A 134 7.76 17.72 -3.19
N ALA A 135 6.97 18.15 -4.18
CA ALA A 135 7.03 17.58 -5.52
C ALA A 135 8.44 17.75 -6.13
N VAL A 136 8.92 16.71 -6.79
CA VAL A 136 10.16 16.77 -7.57
C VAL A 136 9.92 17.67 -8.80
N PRO A 137 10.89 18.51 -9.19
CA PRO A 137 10.76 19.35 -10.38
C PRO A 137 10.35 18.54 -11.62
N GLY A 138 9.28 18.97 -12.30
CA GLY A 138 8.70 18.28 -13.44
C GLY A 138 7.65 17.21 -13.10
N SER A 139 7.45 16.88 -11.83
CA SER A 139 6.35 15.99 -11.41
C SER A 139 4.98 16.67 -11.63
N PRO A 140 3.95 15.91 -12.07
CA PRO A 140 3.96 14.48 -12.36
C PRO A 140 4.49 14.13 -13.76
N PHE A 141 5.07 12.94 -13.91
CA PHE A 141 5.64 12.41 -15.16
C PHE A 141 4.62 11.51 -15.88
N PRO A 142 4.61 11.45 -17.24
CA PRO A 142 3.77 10.50 -17.97
C PRO A 142 4.06 9.05 -17.56
N SER A 143 3.04 8.19 -17.51
CA SER A 143 3.17 6.78 -17.14
C SER A 143 3.48 5.85 -18.33
N GLU A 144 3.63 6.42 -19.54
CA GLU A 144 3.85 5.70 -20.81
C GLU A 144 2.76 4.65 -21.11
N GLY A 145 1.53 4.97 -20.71
CA GLY A 145 0.33 4.16 -20.94
C GLY A 145 -0.89 4.81 -20.31
N ARG A 146 -1.99 4.06 -20.22
CA ARG A 146 -3.25 4.58 -19.67
C ARG A 146 -3.65 3.87 -18.41
N ASN A 147 -4.22 4.64 -17.49
CA ASN A 147 -4.74 4.16 -16.22
C ASN A 147 -3.67 3.39 -15.42
N PRO A 148 -2.56 4.05 -14.99
CA PRO A 148 -1.57 3.44 -14.14
C PRO A 148 -2.21 3.05 -12.79
N VAL A 149 -1.99 1.80 -12.35
CA VAL A 149 -2.64 1.24 -11.15
C VAL A 149 -1.66 0.70 -10.14
N SER A 150 -0.40 0.50 -10.54
CA SER A 150 0.61 -0.04 -9.65
C SER A 150 2.00 0.44 -10.05
N VAL A 151 2.83 0.71 -9.05
CA VAL A 151 4.24 1.09 -9.20
C VAL A 151 5.12 0.32 -8.22
N GLU A 152 6.34 -0.02 -8.65
CA GLU A 152 7.33 -0.68 -7.79
C GLU A 152 8.75 -0.26 -8.15
N ILE A 153 9.63 -0.23 -7.15
CA ILE A 153 11.04 0.15 -7.29
C ILE A 153 11.92 -1.10 -7.29
N ALA A 154 12.79 -1.21 -8.28
CA ALA A 154 13.86 -2.19 -8.33
C ALA A 154 15.21 -1.48 -8.60
N GLY A 155 16.04 -1.35 -7.55
CA GLY A 155 17.27 -0.57 -7.61
C GLY A 155 17.02 0.90 -7.89
N ASN A 156 17.58 1.41 -8.99
CA ASN A 156 17.36 2.77 -9.48
C ASN A 156 16.28 2.84 -10.59
N ARG A 157 15.38 1.90 -10.63
CA ARG A 157 14.31 1.81 -11.65
C ARG A 157 12.95 1.80 -11.00
N LEU A 158 11.97 2.39 -11.70
CA LEU A 158 10.56 2.29 -11.36
C LEU A 158 9.85 1.52 -12.47
N TYR A 159 9.05 0.53 -12.10
CA TYR A 159 8.17 -0.20 -13.02
C TYR A 159 6.73 0.15 -12.72
N VAL A 160 5.93 0.24 -13.78
CA VAL A 160 4.54 0.69 -13.75
C VAL A 160 3.66 -0.30 -14.48
N VAL A 161 2.48 -0.54 -13.94
CA VAL A 161 1.37 -1.22 -14.66
C VAL A 161 0.36 -0.19 -15.09
N ASN A 162 0.11 -0.13 -16.39
CA ASN A 162 -0.96 0.65 -17.03
C ASN A 162 -2.09 -0.31 -17.43
N LYS A 163 -3.24 -0.22 -16.74
CA LYS A 163 -4.34 -1.19 -16.86
C LYS A 163 -5.24 -0.93 -18.08
N ASN A 164 -5.34 0.33 -18.53
CA ASN A 164 -6.18 0.78 -19.62
C ASN A 164 -7.67 0.38 -19.49
N GLU A 165 -8.22 0.51 -18.30
CA GLU A 165 -9.64 0.19 -18.01
C GLU A 165 -10.46 1.43 -17.59
N ASP A 166 -9.89 2.64 -17.67
CA ASP A 166 -10.60 3.86 -17.36
C ASP A 166 -11.71 4.13 -18.38
N ALA A 167 -12.97 4.02 -17.96
CA ALA A 167 -14.13 4.21 -18.81
C ALA A 167 -14.20 5.61 -19.46
N ASP A 168 -13.65 6.64 -18.77
CA ASP A 168 -13.58 8.00 -19.32
C ASP A 168 -12.60 8.10 -20.50
N GLN A 169 -11.73 7.12 -20.68
CA GLN A 169 -10.69 7.07 -21.72
C GLN A 169 -10.95 5.99 -22.79
N LEU A 170 -11.98 5.17 -22.62
CA LEU A 170 -12.35 4.11 -23.55
C LEU A 170 -13.48 4.58 -24.49
N PRO A 171 -13.57 4.03 -25.75
CA PRO A 171 -12.58 3.11 -26.35
C PRO A 171 -11.32 3.82 -26.86
N ASN A 172 -10.19 3.12 -26.82
CA ASN A 172 -8.93 3.56 -27.41
C ASN A 172 -8.19 2.37 -28.05
N ALA A 173 -7.10 2.64 -28.77
CA ALA A 173 -6.31 1.62 -29.47
C ALA A 173 -5.13 1.08 -28.66
N GLU A 174 -4.87 1.66 -27.49
CA GLU A 174 -3.73 1.27 -26.65
C GLU A 174 -4.01 -0.07 -25.95
N LEU A 175 -2.95 -0.80 -25.63
CA LEU A 175 -3.03 -2.03 -24.85
C LEU A 175 -2.60 -1.74 -23.40
N PRO A 176 -3.13 -2.49 -22.42
CA PRO A 176 -2.54 -2.53 -21.11
C PRO A 176 -1.06 -2.91 -21.20
N ASN A 177 -0.23 -2.43 -20.30
CA ASN A 177 1.20 -2.70 -20.41
C ASN A 177 1.93 -2.64 -19.06
N TYR A 178 3.13 -3.22 -19.04
CA TYR A 178 4.17 -2.99 -18.04
C TYR A 178 5.24 -2.11 -18.69
N THR A 179 5.71 -1.07 -18.02
CA THR A 179 6.75 -0.20 -18.54
C THR A 179 7.74 0.19 -17.45
N GLY A 180 8.98 0.54 -17.83
CA GLY A 180 10.06 0.87 -16.90
C GLY A 180 10.60 2.27 -17.10
N PHE A 181 11.09 2.85 -16.00
CA PHE A 181 11.72 4.16 -15.93
C PHE A 181 13.04 4.06 -15.17
N THR A 182 14.02 4.87 -15.58
CA THR A 182 15.17 5.20 -14.74
C THR A 182 14.75 6.27 -13.74
N ILE A 183 15.08 6.07 -12.48
CA ILE A 183 14.96 7.08 -11.43
C ILE A 183 16.28 7.86 -11.43
N GLU A 184 16.22 9.12 -11.86
CA GLU A 184 17.37 10.00 -11.88
C GLU A 184 17.77 10.41 -10.45
N SER A 185 18.99 10.90 -10.27
CA SER A 185 19.50 11.30 -8.95
C SER A 185 18.66 12.38 -8.28
N ASP A 186 18.07 13.27 -9.06
CA ASP A 186 17.15 14.32 -8.59
C ASP A 186 15.70 13.83 -8.41
N GLY A 187 15.40 12.57 -8.76
CA GLY A 187 14.12 11.92 -8.63
C GLY A 187 13.21 12.00 -9.85
N ARG A 188 13.64 12.65 -10.93
CA ARG A 188 12.91 12.63 -12.20
C ARG A 188 12.83 11.20 -12.75
N LEU A 189 11.76 10.94 -13.52
CA LEU A 189 11.57 9.67 -14.21
C LEU A 189 11.90 9.85 -15.70
N THR A 190 12.80 9.01 -16.20
CA THR A 190 13.15 8.93 -17.63
C THR A 190 12.69 7.57 -18.16
N PRO A 191 11.81 7.49 -19.17
CA PRO A 191 11.39 6.21 -19.74
C PRO A 191 12.57 5.40 -20.25
N ILE A 192 12.61 4.10 -19.94
CA ILE A 192 13.60 3.17 -20.48
C ILE A 192 13.16 2.75 -21.88
N ALA A 193 13.99 3.00 -22.89
CA ALA A 193 13.71 2.63 -24.26
C ALA A 193 13.43 1.12 -24.37
N ASN A 194 12.39 0.75 -25.12
CA ASN A 194 11.95 -0.64 -25.36
C ASN A 194 11.58 -1.42 -24.07
N SER A 195 11.27 -0.75 -22.98
CA SER A 195 10.87 -1.42 -21.73
C SER A 195 9.39 -1.78 -21.67
N THR A 196 8.57 -1.27 -22.59
CA THR A 196 7.12 -1.49 -22.59
C THR A 196 6.79 -2.90 -23.06
N ILE A 197 6.14 -3.68 -22.20
CA ILE A 197 5.63 -5.02 -22.51
C ILE A 197 4.11 -4.96 -22.58
N PRO A 198 3.49 -5.11 -23.74
CA PRO A 198 2.05 -5.08 -23.86
C PRO A 198 1.40 -6.33 -23.25
N VAL A 199 0.25 -6.12 -22.64
CA VAL A 199 -0.69 -7.16 -22.28
C VAL A 199 -1.75 -7.22 -23.39
N VAL A 200 -2.28 -8.40 -23.66
CA VAL A 200 -3.28 -8.54 -24.72
C VAL A 200 -4.53 -7.71 -24.43
N LYS A 201 -5.26 -7.38 -25.50
CA LYS A 201 -6.54 -6.69 -25.40
C LYS A 201 -7.49 -7.43 -24.42
N ASN A 202 -8.17 -6.69 -23.58
CA ASN A 202 -9.04 -7.19 -22.49
C ASN A 202 -8.29 -7.99 -21.40
N GLY A 203 -6.97 -7.96 -21.39
CA GLY A 203 -6.20 -8.35 -20.20
C GLY A 203 -6.29 -7.24 -19.15
N SER A 204 -6.28 -7.63 -17.88
CA SER A 204 -6.46 -6.73 -16.75
C SER A 204 -5.28 -6.84 -15.78
N PRO A 205 -4.10 -6.28 -16.10
CA PRO A 205 -2.97 -6.29 -15.18
C PRO A 205 -3.23 -5.37 -14.00
N THR A 206 -2.93 -5.81 -12.77
CA THR A 206 -3.28 -5.08 -11.54
C THR A 206 -2.10 -4.68 -10.70
N GLN A 207 -0.99 -5.43 -10.76
CA GLN A 207 0.13 -5.21 -9.84
C GLN A 207 1.48 -5.41 -10.50
N VAL A 208 2.47 -4.65 -10.00
CA VAL A 208 3.90 -4.89 -10.19
C VAL A 208 4.56 -4.97 -8.82
N LEU A 209 5.49 -5.93 -8.63
CA LEU A 209 6.18 -6.21 -7.38
C LEU A 209 7.60 -6.68 -7.67
N ALA A 210 8.62 -6.07 -7.05
CA ALA A 210 10.02 -6.45 -7.25
C ALA A 210 10.48 -7.52 -6.26
N SER A 211 11.35 -8.43 -6.70
CA SER A 211 12.07 -9.34 -5.80
C SER A 211 13.01 -8.56 -4.87
N ARG A 212 13.39 -9.17 -3.75
CA ARG A 212 14.24 -8.54 -2.73
C ARG A 212 15.60 -8.07 -3.25
N ASP A 213 16.13 -8.75 -4.25
CA ASP A 213 17.41 -8.45 -4.90
C ASP A 213 17.28 -7.58 -6.16
N ASP A 214 16.07 -7.08 -6.42
CA ASP A 214 15.74 -6.19 -7.54
C ASP A 214 15.95 -6.81 -8.94
N LYS A 215 16.08 -8.15 -9.04
CA LYS A 215 16.38 -8.83 -10.32
C LYS A 215 15.15 -9.39 -11.01
N LEU A 216 14.05 -9.54 -10.28
CA LEU A 216 12.79 -10.07 -10.81
C LEU A 216 11.66 -9.08 -10.55
N ILE A 217 10.72 -9.06 -11.49
CA ILE A 217 9.44 -8.36 -11.36
C ILE A 217 8.33 -9.39 -11.48
N PHE A 218 7.36 -9.33 -10.57
CA PHE A 218 6.15 -10.14 -10.58
C PHE A 218 4.94 -9.26 -10.87
N GLY A 219 3.94 -9.84 -11.50
CA GLY A 219 2.68 -9.16 -11.81
C GLY A 219 1.50 -10.10 -11.67
N ALA A 220 0.30 -9.53 -11.61
CA ALA A 220 -0.96 -10.23 -11.66
C ALA A 220 -1.81 -9.68 -12.81
N ASP A 221 -2.41 -10.56 -13.59
CA ASP A 221 -3.50 -10.20 -14.50
C ASP A 221 -4.80 -10.73 -13.91
N PHE A 222 -5.68 -9.84 -13.48
CA PHE A 222 -6.99 -10.22 -12.95
C PHE A 222 -7.80 -11.01 -14.00
N PHE A 223 -7.79 -10.53 -15.25
CA PHE A 223 -8.23 -11.29 -16.43
C PHE A 223 -7.06 -11.52 -17.37
N ALA A 224 -6.87 -12.75 -17.81
CA ALA A 224 -5.80 -13.17 -18.71
C ALA A 224 -6.34 -13.94 -19.94
N PRO A 225 -7.10 -13.29 -20.83
CA PRO A 225 -7.79 -13.96 -21.94
C PRO A 225 -6.85 -14.65 -22.95
N ALA A 226 -5.57 -14.24 -22.98
CA ALA A 226 -4.57 -14.90 -23.81
C ALA A 226 -4.07 -16.24 -23.24
N VAL A 227 -4.19 -16.42 -21.92
CA VAL A 227 -3.77 -17.67 -21.25
C VAL A 227 -4.94 -18.64 -21.19
N GLN A 228 -6.06 -18.18 -20.63
CA GLN A 228 -7.31 -18.93 -20.59
C GLN A 228 -8.48 -17.94 -20.36
N PRO A 229 -9.55 -18.00 -21.18
CA PRO A 229 -10.72 -17.15 -20.98
C PRO A 229 -11.34 -17.33 -19.58
N GLY A 230 -11.64 -16.21 -18.91
CA GLY A 230 -12.27 -16.18 -17.60
C GLY A 230 -11.38 -16.56 -16.40
N ILE A 231 -10.08 -16.78 -16.64
CA ILE A 231 -9.10 -17.06 -15.58
C ILE A 231 -8.06 -15.94 -15.53
N GLY A 232 -7.54 -15.64 -14.33
CA GLY A 232 -6.39 -14.75 -14.16
C GLY A 232 -5.06 -15.47 -14.36
N SER A 233 -3.97 -14.70 -14.37
CA SER A 233 -2.62 -15.24 -14.44
C SER A 233 -1.65 -14.48 -13.53
N LEU A 234 -0.51 -15.11 -13.26
CA LEU A 234 0.64 -14.44 -12.66
C LEU A 234 1.72 -14.25 -13.72
N ARG A 235 2.35 -13.08 -13.69
CA ARG A 235 3.50 -12.76 -14.53
C ARG A 235 4.77 -12.76 -13.73
N SER A 236 5.86 -13.12 -14.41
CA SER A 236 7.20 -12.99 -13.87
C SER A 236 8.15 -12.57 -14.99
N PHE A 237 9.06 -11.65 -14.65
CA PHE A 237 10.04 -11.09 -15.57
C PHE A 237 11.41 -11.04 -14.88
N ARG A 238 12.47 -11.17 -15.67
CA ARG A 238 13.83 -10.83 -15.26
C ARG A 238 14.11 -9.39 -15.64
N VAL A 239 14.78 -8.67 -14.76
CA VAL A 239 15.28 -7.31 -15.02
C VAL A 239 16.63 -7.42 -15.72
N ASN A 240 16.70 -6.95 -16.96
CA ASN A 240 17.96 -6.89 -17.72
C ASN A 240 18.87 -5.75 -17.22
N ALA A 241 20.13 -5.78 -17.59
CA ALA A 241 21.11 -4.76 -17.18
C ALA A 241 20.72 -3.33 -17.64
N ASP A 242 20.08 -3.21 -18.81
CA ASP A 242 19.54 -1.96 -19.34
C ASP A 242 18.20 -1.51 -18.74
N GLY A 243 17.58 -2.35 -17.89
CA GLY A 243 16.30 -2.10 -17.26
C GLY A 243 15.09 -2.56 -18.05
N THR A 244 15.27 -3.13 -19.23
CA THR A 244 14.17 -3.80 -19.92
C THR A 244 13.78 -5.09 -19.19
N LEU A 245 12.55 -5.55 -19.40
CA LEU A 245 12.04 -6.77 -18.78
C LEU A 245 12.06 -7.92 -19.79
N ALA A 246 12.63 -9.05 -19.39
CA ALA A 246 12.55 -10.30 -20.14
C ALA A 246 11.60 -11.27 -19.47
N GLN A 247 10.61 -11.77 -20.20
CA GLN A 247 9.63 -12.71 -19.66
C GLN A 247 10.31 -13.96 -19.12
N ALA A 248 9.97 -14.37 -17.89
CA ALA A 248 10.49 -15.58 -17.28
C ALA A 248 9.90 -16.85 -17.93
N PRO A 249 10.56 -18.03 -17.83
CA PRO A 249 10.01 -19.27 -18.30
C PRO A 249 8.65 -19.58 -17.68
N GLY A 250 7.69 -20.00 -18.53
CA GLY A 250 6.32 -20.31 -18.11
C GLY A 250 5.44 -19.12 -17.74
N SER A 251 5.94 -17.89 -17.93
CA SER A 251 5.12 -16.66 -17.73
C SER A 251 4.43 -16.25 -19.03
N PRO A 252 3.17 -15.77 -19.00
CA PRO A 252 2.26 -15.73 -17.86
C PRO A 252 1.80 -17.13 -17.45
N LEU A 253 1.78 -17.37 -16.12
CA LEU A 253 1.34 -18.63 -15.54
C LEU A 253 -0.16 -18.58 -15.23
N ALA A 254 -0.96 -19.46 -15.86
CA ALA A 254 -2.37 -19.60 -15.52
C ALA A 254 -2.54 -19.99 -14.05
N LEU A 255 -3.55 -19.43 -13.39
CA LEU A 255 -3.90 -19.86 -12.05
C LEU A 255 -4.44 -21.29 -12.08
N PRO A 256 -4.27 -22.07 -10.99
CA PRO A 256 -4.70 -23.47 -10.96
C PRO A 256 -6.22 -23.56 -11.12
N ALA A 257 -6.66 -24.13 -12.22
CA ALA A 257 -8.07 -24.46 -12.41
C ALA A 257 -8.48 -25.48 -11.34
N GLY A 258 -9.41 -25.12 -10.47
CA GLY A 258 -9.96 -26.09 -9.52
C GLY A 258 -11.15 -26.82 -10.13
N PRO A 259 -11.59 -27.92 -9.49
CA PRO A 259 -12.70 -28.73 -10.00
C PRO A 259 -14.08 -28.05 -9.94
N VAL A 260 -14.18 -26.91 -9.28
CA VAL A 260 -15.46 -26.21 -9.04
C VAL A 260 -15.35 -24.73 -9.46
N PRO A 261 -16.33 -24.14 -10.20
CA PRO A 261 -16.44 -22.71 -10.44
C PRO A 261 -16.61 -21.92 -9.13
N PRO A 262 -16.29 -20.63 -9.07
CA PRO A 262 -15.77 -19.78 -10.15
C PRO A 262 -14.28 -19.97 -10.41
N PRO A 263 -13.74 -19.53 -11.57
CA PRO A 263 -12.31 -19.54 -11.84
C PRO A 263 -11.57 -18.60 -10.85
N PRO A 264 -10.32 -18.92 -10.48
CA PRO A 264 -9.53 -18.06 -9.61
C PRO A 264 -9.11 -16.77 -10.35
N LEU A 265 -9.25 -15.65 -9.66
CA LEU A 265 -8.79 -14.33 -10.11
C LEU A 265 -7.80 -13.77 -9.08
N PRO A 266 -6.59 -13.32 -9.48
CA PRO A 266 -5.55 -12.91 -8.54
C PRO A 266 -5.64 -11.43 -8.22
N LEU A 267 -5.53 -11.07 -6.94
CA LEU A 267 -5.25 -9.71 -6.46
C LEU A 267 -4.27 -9.76 -5.28
N GLY A 268 -3.59 -8.65 -5.05
CA GLY A 268 -2.80 -8.43 -3.85
C GLY A 268 -1.62 -9.37 -3.70
N LEU A 269 -0.71 -9.40 -4.68
CA LEU A 269 0.53 -10.14 -4.56
C LEU A 269 1.37 -9.63 -3.41
N TYR A 270 2.05 -10.54 -2.73
CA TYR A 270 3.05 -10.20 -1.74
C TYR A 270 4.17 -11.24 -1.65
N LEU A 271 5.42 -10.78 -1.46
CA LEU A 271 6.58 -11.65 -1.32
C LEU A 271 6.86 -11.97 0.16
N HIS A 272 7.24 -13.21 0.43
CA HIS A 272 7.82 -13.55 1.72
C HIS A 272 9.13 -12.78 1.92
N PRO A 273 9.37 -12.13 3.08
CA PRO A 273 10.49 -11.21 3.24
C PRO A 273 11.87 -11.88 3.22
N THR A 274 11.97 -13.18 3.46
CA THR A 274 13.27 -13.89 3.54
C THR A 274 13.37 -15.11 2.64
N GLN A 275 12.27 -15.61 2.07
CA GLN A 275 12.24 -16.83 1.23
C GLN A 275 11.71 -16.50 -0.17
N ASN A 276 12.02 -17.34 -1.15
CA ASN A 276 11.54 -17.18 -2.52
C ASN A 276 10.12 -17.72 -2.68
N ILE A 277 9.18 -17.06 -1.98
CA ILE A 277 7.76 -17.42 -1.96
C ILE A 277 6.96 -16.17 -2.33
N LEU A 278 5.98 -16.37 -3.20
CA LEU A 278 4.99 -15.38 -3.62
C LEU A 278 3.61 -15.83 -3.16
N TYR A 279 2.90 -14.95 -2.49
CA TYR A 279 1.49 -15.11 -2.13
C TYR A 279 0.60 -14.33 -3.09
N ALA A 280 -0.59 -14.86 -3.39
CA ALA A 280 -1.60 -14.21 -4.20
C ALA A 280 -2.99 -14.47 -3.61
N GLY A 281 -3.81 -13.44 -3.46
CA GLY A 281 -5.22 -13.61 -3.13
C GLY A 281 -5.97 -14.22 -4.32
N PHE A 282 -6.68 -15.31 -4.14
CA PHE A 282 -7.62 -15.86 -5.13
C PHE A 282 -9.03 -15.41 -4.76
N VAL A 283 -9.36 -14.22 -5.24
CA VAL A 283 -10.55 -13.43 -4.85
C VAL A 283 -11.82 -14.25 -4.91
N THR A 284 -12.13 -14.81 -6.06
CA THR A 284 -13.37 -15.56 -6.33
C THR A 284 -13.47 -16.90 -5.60
N ARG A 285 -12.35 -17.38 -5.04
CA ARG A 285 -12.30 -18.67 -4.35
C ARG A 285 -12.12 -18.57 -2.85
N ASN A 286 -11.94 -17.36 -2.34
CA ASN A 286 -11.62 -17.16 -0.92
C ASN A 286 -10.44 -18.02 -0.48
N GLN A 287 -9.35 -17.99 -1.25
CA GLN A 287 -8.15 -18.77 -1.01
C GLN A 287 -6.90 -17.92 -1.13
N LEU A 288 -5.88 -18.25 -0.35
CA LEU A 288 -4.54 -17.73 -0.48
C LEU A 288 -3.71 -18.71 -1.34
N GLY A 289 -3.31 -18.27 -2.53
CA GLY A 289 -2.37 -19.01 -3.38
C GLY A 289 -0.95 -18.86 -2.88
N VAL A 290 -0.21 -19.97 -2.82
CA VAL A 290 1.19 -20.03 -2.41
C VAL A 290 2.02 -20.56 -3.58
N TYR A 291 3.04 -19.79 -3.96
CA TYR A 291 3.97 -20.10 -5.05
C TYR A 291 5.40 -20.02 -4.55
N THR A 292 6.27 -20.84 -5.11
CA THR A 292 7.71 -20.62 -5.05
C THR A 292 8.18 -20.01 -6.38
N TYR A 293 9.32 -19.35 -6.36
CA TYR A 293 9.97 -18.87 -7.57
C TYR A 293 11.46 -19.19 -7.57
N ASP A 294 11.98 -19.47 -8.75
CA ASP A 294 13.41 -19.61 -8.96
C ASP A 294 14.06 -18.21 -8.99
N ALA A 295 15.06 -17.96 -8.14
CA ALA A 295 15.67 -16.64 -7.98
C ALA A 295 16.47 -16.16 -9.19
N VAL A 296 16.84 -17.05 -10.12
CA VAL A 296 17.65 -16.73 -11.29
C VAL A 296 16.77 -16.55 -12.53
N SER A 297 15.90 -17.52 -12.79
CA SER A 297 15.05 -17.52 -13.99
C SER A 297 13.73 -16.77 -13.79
N GLY A 298 13.27 -16.62 -12.55
CA GLY A 298 11.96 -16.07 -12.23
C GLY A 298 10.80 -17.05 -12.44
N ALA A 299 11.06 -18.31 -12.80
CA ALA A 299 10.02 -19.30 -13.01
C ALA A 299 9.18 -19.50 -11.76
N LEU A 300 7.86 -19.40 -11.90
CA LEU A 300 6.88 -19.60 -10.81
C LEU A 300 6.44 -21.04 -10.77
N THR A 301 6.31 -21.60 -9.57
CA THR A 301 5.75 -22.93 -9.33
C THR A 301 4.63 -22.84 -8.30
N PHE A 302 3.42 -23.26 -8.67
CA PHE A 302 2.30 -23.36 -7.75
C PHE A 302 2.56 -24.45 -6.71
N VAL A 303 2.39 -24.12 -5.44
CA VAL A 303 2.54 -25.08 -4.32
C VAL A 303 1.17 -25.55 -3.85
N ARG A 304 0.32 -24.62 -3.46
CA ARG A 304 -1.05 -24.91 -2.98
C ARG A 304 -1.91 -23.67 -2.90
N ALA A 305 -3.20 -23.89 -2.71
CA ALA A 305 -4.13 -22.88 -2.22
C ALA A 305 -4.54 -23.23 -0.78
N VAL A 306 -4.58 -22.21 0.08
CA VAL A 306 -4.99 -22.31 1.49
C VAL A 306 -6.34 -21.64 1.63
N ALA A 307 -7.28 -22.29 2.33
CA ALA A 307 -8.59 -21.70 2.57
C ALA A 307 -8.50 -20.41 3.39
N ASN A 308 -9.37 -19.46 3.08
CA ASN A 308 -9.60 -18.23 3.83
C ASN A 308 -11.08 -18.22 4.27
N SER A 309 -11.34 -18.02 5.54
CA SER A 309 -12.70 -17.98 6.07
C SER A 309 -13.45 -16.68 5.75
N GLY A 310 -12.72 -15.64 5.30
CA GLY A 310 -13.29 -14.41 4.78
C GLY A 310 -13.73 -14.53 3.32
N LYS A 311 -14.42 -13.50 2.81
CA LYS A 311 -14.92 -13.46 1.43
C LYS A 311 -14.19 -12.40 0.61
N GLU A 312 -13.78 -12.79 -0.60
CA GLU A 312 -12.97 -11.97 -1.51
C GLU A 312 -11.65 -11.51 -0.87
N ILE A 313 -10.76 -12.47 -0.63
CA ILE A 313 -9.37 -12.17 -0.22
C ILE A 313 -8.68 -11.38 -1.33
N CYS A 314 -8.27 -10.15 -1.04
CA CYS A 314 -7.71 -9.24 -2.05
C CYS A 314 -6.27 -8.86 -1.77
N TRP A 315 -5.91 -8.43 -0.58
CA TRP A 315 -4.57 -7.92 -0.28
C TRP A 315 -3.91 -8.71 0.84
N VAL A 316 -2.62 -8.93 0.66
CA VAL A 316 -1.79 -9.75 1.56
C VAL A 316 -0.62 -8.91 2.07
N ARG A 317 -0.28 -9.06 3.34
CA ARG A 317 0.95 -8.52 3.94
C ARG A 317 1.53 -9.53 4.93
N THR A 318 2.87 -9.55 5.03
CA THR A 318 3.54 -10.28 6.11
C THR A 318 4.22 -9.31 7.06
N ASN A 319 4.53 -9.77 8.26
CA ASN A 319 5.46 -9.07 9.12
C ASN A 319 6.91 -9.22 8.60
N ALA A 320 7.86 -8.49 9.19
CA ALA A 320 9.25 -8.45 8.71
C ALA A 320 9.98 -9.82 8.77
N SER A 321 9.61 -10.68 9.71
CA SER A 321 10.15 -12.06 9.78
C SER A 321 9.49 -13.01 8.78
N GLY A 322 8.31 -12.69 8.27
CA GLY A 322 7.48 -13.57 7.45
C GLY A 322 6.69 -14.61 8.24
N ALA A 323 6.85 -14.69 9.57
CA ALA A 323 6.16 -15.68 10.39
C ALA A 323 4.66 -15.41 10.61
N ARG A 324 4.21 -14.20 10.28
CA ARG A 324 2.81 -13.77 10.35
C ARG A 324 2.38 -13.23 9.00
N LEU A 325 1.18 -13.61 8.58
CA LEU A 325 0.58 -13.13 7.35
C LEU A 325 -0.84 -12.64 7.64
N TYR A 326 -1.18 -11.51 7.02
CA TYR A 326 -2.49 -10.87 7.17
C TYR A 326 -3.10 -10.65 5.80
N THR A 327 -4.40 -10.89 5.70
CA THR A 327 -5.16 -10.66 4.48
C THR A 327 -6.36 -9.78 4.75
N VAL A 328 -6.74 -8.98 3.76
CA VAL A 328 -8.00 -8.23 3.79
C VAL A 328 -9.02 -8.94 2.92
N ASN A 329 -10.21 -9.13 3.46
CA ASN A 329 -11.34 -9.77 2.82
C ASN A 329 -12.39 -8.70 2.52
N ASN A 330 -12.63 -8.45 1.25
CA ASN A 330 -13.36 -7.27 0.80
C ASN A 330 -14.86 -7.33 1.10
N ILE A 331 -15.57 -8.42 0.71
CA ILE A 331 -17.03 -8.49 0.81
C ILE A 331 -17.52 -8.60 2.25
N ASP A 332 -16.91 -9.43 3.08
CA ASP A 332 -17.33 -9.57 4.48
C ASP A 332 -16.60 -8.61 5.44
N ALA A 333 -15.87 -7.66 4.86
CA ALA A 333 -15.20 -6.56 5.53
C ALA A 333 -14.42 -7.01 6.77
N SER A 334 -13.49 -7.94 6.55
CA SER A 334 -12.71 -8.56 7.61
C SER A 334 -11.21 -8.61 7.30
N VAL A 335 -10.43 -8.86 8.34
CA VAL A 335 -8.99 -9.14 8.26
C VAL A 335 -8.75 -10.53 8.82
N SER A 336 -8.06 -11.39 8.05
CA SER A 336 -7.63 -12.69 8.54
C SER A 336 -6.15 -12.67 8.91
N PHE A 337 -5.82 -13.31 10.03
CA PHE A 337 -4.45 -13.56 10.48
C PHE A 337 -4.09 -15.02 10.27
N TYR A 338 -2.90 -15.25 9.71
CA TYR A 338 -2.32 -16.58 9.50
C TYR A 338 -1.01 -16.70 10.28
N ASP A 339 -0.86 -17.81 11.00
CA ASP A 339 0.43 -18.32 11.40
C ASP A 339 1.17 -18.80 10.13
N ASN A 340 2.28 -18.14 9.83
CA ASN A 340 3.07 -18.34 8.63
C ASN A 340 4.48 -18.90 8.96
N THR A 341 4.65 -19.52 10.12
CA THR A 341 5.92 -20.16 10.51
C THR A 341 6.30 -21.30 9.55
N ASN A 342 5.31 -21.95 8.92
CA ASN A 342 5.49 -22.76 7.72
C ASN A 342 4.99 -21.97 6.50
N PRO A 343 5.85 -21.21 5.81
CA PRO A 343 5.42 -20.28 4.78
C PRO A 343 4.90 -20.93 3.49
N LEU A 344 5.14 -22.24 3.32
CA LEU A 344 4.53 -23.01 2.24
C LEU A 344 3.14 -23.55 2.62
N GLN A 345 2.73 -23.42 3.89
CA GLN A 345 1.43 -23.88 4.38
C GLN A 345 0.91 -22.93 5.49
N PRO A 346 0.62 -21.67 5.18
CA PRO A 346 0.02 -20.74 6.14
C PRO A 346 -1.24 -21.34 6.79
N ALA A 347 -1.44 -21.09 8.08
CA ALA A 347 -2.61 -21.59 8.81
C ALA A 347 -3.42 -20.42 9.36
N GLU A 348 -4.64 -20.24 8.89
CA GLU A 348 -5.55 -19.21 9.42
C GLU A 348 -5.83 -19.43 10.90
N ARG A 349 -5.64 -18.41 11.72
CA ARG A 349 -5.83 -18.46 13.18
C ARG A 349 -6.96 -17.55 13.65
N GLN A 350 -7.24 -16.49 12.90
CA GLN A 350 -8.26 -15.52 13.26
C GLN A 350 -8.86 -14.89 12.02
N LYS A 351 -10.17 -14.58 12.08
CA LYS A 351 -10.84 -13.60 11.22
C LYS A 351 -11.48 -12.54 12.11
N LEU A 352 -11.13 -11.27 11.89
CA LEU A 352 -11.68 -10.10 12.59
C LEU A 352 -12.56 -9.32 11.64
N THR A 353 -13.85 -9.18 11.93
CA THR A 353 -14.73 -8.24 11.22
C THR A 353 -14.42 -6.82 11.68
N LEU A 354 -14.25 -5.89 10.75
CA LEU A 354 -13.98 -4.49 11.04
C LEU A 354 -15.23 -3.79 11.63
N LYS A 355 -15.03 -2.68 12.32
CA LYS A 355 -16.09 -1.89 12.95
C LYS A 355 -16.51 -0.69 12.08
N GLU A 356 -17.69 -0.16 12.32
CA GLU A 356 -18.21 1.06 11.71
C GLU A 356 -18.19 1.07 10.17
N LEU A 357 -18.67 0.01 9.59
CA LEU A 357 -18.67 -0.23 8.14
C LEU A 357 -19.77 0.50 7.39
N GLY A 358 -20.64 1.22 8.10
CA GLY A 358 -21.82 1.87 7.54
C GLY A 358 -22.96 0.90 7.23
N PRO A 359 -24.07 1.40 6.66
CA PRO A 359 -25.21 0.57 6.32
C PRO A 359 -24.88 -0.44 5.22
N MET A 360 -25.67 -1.50 5.17
CA MET A 360 -25.63 -2.45 4.05
C MET A 360 -26.45 -1.92 2.88
N PHE A 361 -25.97 -2.18 1.68
CA PHE A 361 -26.68 -1.90 0.43
C PHE A 361 -26.60 -3.10 -0.50
N LEU A 362 -27.51 -3.19 -1.47
CA LEU A 362 -27.46 -4.19 -2.52
C LEU A 362 -26.49 -3.71 -3.61
N ASN A 363 -25.37 -4.42 -3.76
CA ASN A 363 -24.51 -4.27 -4.93
C ASN A 363 -25.15 -5.08 -6.07
N ASP A 364 -25.88 -4.39 -6.93
CA ASP A 364 -26.64 -5.02 -8.00
C ASP A 364 -25.72 -5.33 -9.20
N ARG A 365 -25.48 -6.61 -9.42
CA ARG A 365 -24.73 -7.17 -10.54
C ARG A 365 -25.56 -8.19 -11.34
N GLY A 366 -26.89 -8.04 -11.32
CA GLY A 366 -27.77 -9.01 -11.93
C GLY A 366 -27.80 -10.33 -11.15
N ALA A 367 -27.43 -11.44 -11.80
CA ALA A 367 -27.42 -12.76 -11.14
C ALA A 367 -26.37 -12.87 -10.01
N ASP A 368 -25.32 -12.02 -10.03
CA ASP A 368 -24.24 -12.00 -9.06
C ASP A 368 -24.40 -10.90 -7.99
N SER A 369 -25.61 -10.38 -7.83
CA SER A 369 -25.92 -9.35 -6.83
C SER A 369 -25.72 -9.86 -5.40
N PHE A 370 -25.19 -9.02 -4.52
CA PHE A 370 -24.95 -9.36 -3.12
C PHE A 370 -25.12 -8.15 -2.20
N LEU A 371 -25.41 -8.42 -0.93
CA LEU A 371 -25.42 -7.39 0.11
C LEU A 371 -23.99 -7.07 0.56
N GLN A 372 -23.68 -5.79 0.63
CA GLN A 372 -22.37 -5.28 0.98
C GLN A 372 -22.48 -4.10 1.95
N VAL A 373 -21.44 -3.91 2.77
CA VAL A 373 -21.33 -2.74 3.64
C VAL A 373 -20.83 -1.52 2.86
N THR A 374 -21.24 -0.33 3.27
CA THR A 374 -20.87 0.93 2.61
C THR A 374 -19.35 1.19 2.66
N SER A 375 -18.70 0.88 3.79
CA SER A 375 -17.25 1.03 3.95
C SER A 375 -16.57 -0.31 3.72
N THR A 376 -16.02 -0.51 2.53
CA THR A 376 -15.43 -1.77 2.11
C THR A 376 -13.91 -1.72 2.21
N PRO A 377 -13.26 -2.65 2.94
CA PRO A 377 -11.81 -2.61 3.15
C PRO A 377 -11.04 -3.05 1.90
N PHE A 378 -9.89 -2.40 1.73
CA PHE A 378 -8.93 -2.63 0.66
C PHE A 378 -7.54 -2.88 1.26
N GLN A 379 -6.55 -2.06 0.95
CA GLN A 379 -5.15 -2.30 1.25
C GLN A 379 -4.81 -2.19 2.74
N PRO A 380 -4.03 -3.14 3.29
CA PRO A 380 -3.42 -3.04 4.59
C PRO A 380 -1.96 -2.60 4.50
N ALA A 381 -1.45 -2.00 5.57
CA ALA A 381 -0.02 -1.83 5.82
C ALA A 381 0.30 -2.06 7.29
N LEU A 382 1.38 -2.79 7.56
CA LEU A 382 1.90 -2.94 8.90
C LEU A 382 2.81 -1.75 9.24
N ASP A 383 2.76 -1.32 10.47
CA ASP A 383 3.73 -0.35 10.96
C ASP A 383 5.09 -1.03 11.23
N PRO A 384 6.21 -0.29 11.15
CA PRO A 384 7.54 -0.86 11.36
C PRO A 384 7.76 -1.47 12.75
N SER A 385 6.98 -1.09 13.78
CA SER A 385 7.04 -1.70 15.10
C SER A 385 6.28 -3.02 15.20
N GLU A 386 5.54 -3.38 14.16
CA GLU A 386 4.65 -4.56 14.08
C GLU A 386 3.57 -4.61 15.19
N LYS A 387 3.20 -3.44 15.75
CA LYS A 387 2.15 -3.31 16.76
C LYS A 387 0.80 -2.95 16.15
N PHE A 388 0.79 -2.43 14.92
CA PHE A 388 -0.42 -1.95 14.27
C PHE A 388 -0.51 -2.40 12.82
N ILE A 389 -1.75 -2.60 12.37
CA ILE A 389 -2.11 -2.70 10.94
C ILE A 389 -3.09 -1.58 10.65
N TYR A 390 -2.80 -0.82 9.60
CA TYR A 390 -3.70 0.18 9.04
C TYR A 390 -4.40 -0.43 7.84
N VAL A 391 -5.72 -0.28 7.76
CA VAL A 391 -6.53 -0.81 6.64
C VAL A 391 -7.38 0.31 6.07
N ILE A 392 -7.19 0.61 4.78
CA ILE A 392 -8.04 1.57 4.07
C ILE A 392 -9.37 0.90 3.75
N SER A 393 -10.46 1.62 3.97
CA SER A 393 -11.77 1.28 3.42
C SER A 393 -12.22 2.36 2.45
N GLN A 394 -12.89 1.94 1.37
CA GLN A 394 -13.50 2.82 0.39
C GLN A 394 -15.01 2.83 0.56
N ARG A 395 -15.62 3.97 0.26
CA ARG A 395 -17.07 4.06 0.09
C ARG A 395 -17.50 3.28 -1.16
N ALA A 396 -18.14 2.16 -0.97
CA ALA A 396 -18.60 1.28 -2.05
C ALA A 396 -19.99 1.63 -2.57
N ASP A 397 -20.83 2.27 -1.73
CA ASP A 397 -22.19 2.61 -2.08
C ASP A 397 -22.26 3.85 -2.97
N ALA A 398 -22.45 3.64 -4.26
CA ALA A 398 -22.67 4.70 -5.24
C ALA A 398 -24.15 5.12 -5.34
N THR A 399 -25.08 4.34 -4.78
CA THR A 399 -26.54 4.53 -4.94
C THR A 399 -27.13 5.50 -3.92
N HIS A 400 -26.41 5.76 -2.82
CA HIS A 400 -26.84 6.67 -1.75
C HIS A 400 -25.95 7.91 -1.67
N PRO A 401 -26.16 8.91 -2.53
CA PRO A 401 -25.30 10.11 -2.56
C PRO A 401 -25.32 10.91 -1.24
N ALA A 402 -26.36 10.76 -0.43
CA ALA A 402 -26.45 11.38 0.89
C ALA A 402 -25.55 10.72 1.94
N VAL A 403 -25.08 9.49 1.72
CA VAL A 403 -24.13 8.81 2.59
C VAL A 403 -22.72 9.32 2.25
N THR A 404 -22.23 10.26 3.04
CA THR A 404 -20.87 10.83 2.87
C THR A 404 -19.78 10.01 3.55
N GLU A 405 -20.18 8.98 4.29
CA GLU A 405 -19.28 8.07 5.02
C GLU A 405 -18.82 6.91 4.16
N GLY A 406 -17.76 6.24 4.58
CA GLY A 406 -17.27 5.01 3.94
C GLY A 406 -15.79 5.04 3.56
N ASN A 407 -15.22 6.23 3.28
CA ASN A 407 -13.80 6.37 3.08
C ASN A 407 -13.11 6.49 4.45
N LYS A 408 -12.57 5.37 4.94
CA LYS A 408 -12.06 5.26 6.32
C LYS A 408 -10.67 4.64 6.36
N LEU A 409 -9.97 4.88 7.46
CA LEU A 409 -8.72 4.22 7.81
C LEU A 409 -8.90 3.53 9.15
N HIS A 410 -8.94 2.21 9.16
CA HIS A 410 -9.03 1.39 10.36
C HIS A 410 -7.64 1.22 10.96
N ILE A 411 -7.57 1.28 12.30
CA ILE A 411 -6.35 1.06 13.07
C ILE A 411 -6.56 -0.20 13.90
N LEU A 412 -5.79 -1.23 13.59
CA LEU A 412 -5.84 -2.51 14.29
C LEU A 412 -4.59 -2.67 15.14
N SER A 413 -4.75 -3.09 16.38
CA SER A 413 -3.63 -3.47 17.25
C SER A 413 -3.28 -4.94 17.04
N ILE A 414 -1.99 -5.26 17.02
CA ILE A 414 -1.44 -6.61 16.91
C ILE A 414 -0.99 -7.06 18.28
N ALA A 415 -1.52 -8.17 18.78
CA ALA A 415 -1.08 -8.81 20.03
C ALA A 415 0.23 -9.60 19.83
N ALA A 416 0.84 -9.99 20.95
CA ALA A 416 2.11 -10.75 20.93
C ALA A 416 2.02 -12.09 20.19
N ASP A 417 0.85 -12.74 20.15
CA ASP A 417 0.58 -13.97 19.42
C ASP A 417 0.25 -13.74 17.94
N GLY A 418 0.15 -12.48 17.48
CA GLY A 418 -0.18 -12.10 16.10
C GLY A 418 -1.66 -11.84 15.87
N THR A 419 -2.54 -12.12 16.82
CA THR A 419 -3.96 -11.80 16.71
C THR A 419 -4.18 -10.29 16.63
N VAL A 420 -5.25 -9.90 15.96
CA VAL A 420 -5.58 -8.48 15.75
C VAL A 420 -6.88 -8.10 16.44
N SER A 421 -6.96 -6.85 16.87
CA SER A 421 -8.18 -6.24 17.41
C SER A 421 -8.32 -4.82 16.88
N GLN A 422 -9.55 -4.32 16.79
CA GLN A 422 -9.83 -2.91 16.50
C GLN A 422 -10.33 -2.24 17.77
N PRO A 423 -9.46 -1.55 18.52
CA PRO A 423 -9.83 -0.98 19.83
C PRO A 423 -10.75 0.22 19.70
N GLY A 424 -10.58 1.04 18.66
CA GLY A 424 -11.31 2.30 18.45
C GLY A 424 -12.12 2.35 17.16
N ALA A 425 -12.79 3.49 16.96
CA ALA A 425 -13.42 3.85 15.71
C ALA A 425 -12.36 4.10 14.62
N PRO A 426 -12.67 3.82 13.33
CA PRO A 426 -11.78 4.19 12.24
C PRO A 426 -11.74 5.72 12.04
N LEU A 427 -10.63 6.21 11.49
CA LEU A 427 -10.51 7.60 11.07
C LEU A 427 -11.30 7.81 9.77
N ASN A 428 -12.20 8.78 9.72
CA ASN A 428 -12.80 9.23 8.46
C ASN A 428 -11.76 10.01 7.66
N LEU A 429 -11.52 9.58 6.43
CA LEU A 429 -10.58 10.26 5.54
C LEU A 429 -11.21 11.55 4.99
N PRO A 430 -10.48 12.68 4.98
CA PRO A 430 -10.98 13.97 4.51
C PRO A 430 -10.99 14.05 2.98
N VAL A 431 -11.77 13.18 2.35
CA VAL A 431 -11.92 13.09 0.90
C VAL A 431 -13.41 13.11 0.53
N PRO A 432 -13.79 13.59 -0.67
CA PRO A 432 -15.19 13.60 -1.07
C PRO A 432 -15.73 12.16 -1.24
N PRO A 433 -17.06 11.98 -1.17
CA PRO A 433 -17.70 10.66 -1.37
C PRO A 433 -17.39 10.01 -2.73
N SER A 434 -17.04 10.80 -3.74
CA SER A 434 -16.64 10.33 -5.06
C SER A 434 -15.21 9.80 -5.13
N ALA A 435 -14.37 10.10 -4.14
CA ALA A 435 -13.01 9.56 -4.10
C ALA A 435 -13.01 8.09 -3.69
N ARG A 436 -11.99 7.38 -4.13
CA ARG A 436 -11.73 5.96 -3.80
C ARG A 436 -10.30 5.83 -3.28
N PRO A 437 -10.03 6.25 -2.02
CA PRO A 437 -8.67 6.26 -1.48
C PRO A 437 -8.05 4.87 -1.53
N MET A 438 -6.82 4.80 -2.04
CA MET A 438 -6.03 3.57 -2.15
C MET A 438 -4.55 3.92 -2.05
N GLY A 439 -3.73 2.89 -1.77
CA GLY A 439 -2.30 3.11 -1.58
C GLY A 439 -1.98 3.56 -0.16
N LEU A 440 -1.23 2.74 0.53
CA LEU A 440 -0.89 2.93 1.92
C LEU A 440 0.60 2.67 2.13
N VAL A 441 1.33 3.66 2.60
CA VAL A 441 2.75 3.56 2.96
C VAL A 441 2.92 4.02 4.40
N VAL A 442 3.66 3.24 5.20
CA VAL A 442 3.96 3.51 6.62
C VAL A 442 5.46 3.50 6.83
N PHE A 443 6.01 4.51 7.50
CA PHE A 443 7.42 4.64 7.85
C PHE A 443 7.64 4.47 9.34
#